data_8d6d8aa371257e7ba38b8208523a6379
#
_entry.id   8d6d8aa371257e7ba38b8208523a6379
#
_cell.length_a   1.000
_cell.length_b   1.000
_cell.length_c   1.000
_cell.angle_alpha   90.00
_cell.angle_beta   90.00
_cell.angle_gamma   90.00
#
_symmetry.space_group_name_H-M   'P 1'
#
loop_
_entity.id
_entity.type
_entity.pdbx_description
1 polymer ?
#
loop_
_entity_poly.entity_id
_entity_poly.type
_entity_poly.pdbx_seq_one_letter_code
_entity_poly.pdbx_strand_id
1 'polypeptide(L)'
;MTLKLDHDLRSVQEMRQAVNRAKKAQQEFMTFSQEKIDSIVEAIANAAYRQSEKLAKMAVEETGMGVVEHKVIKNHVGSMDVYHSIKNEKTIGVIHEDSVNKLMEIAYPYGVIAAIIPTTNP
;
A
#
# COMPACT_ATOMS: atom_id res chain seq x y z
N MET A 1 25.41 23.93 17.43
CA MET A 1 24.12 24.49 17.90
C MET A 1 23.00 23.80 17.10
N THR A 2 22.32 22.84 17.69
CA THR A 2 21.24 22.10 16.98
C THR A 2 19.99 22.97 17.05
N LEU A 3 19.53 23.48 15.92
CA LEU A 3 18.26 24.22 15.83
C LEU A 3 17.12 23.28 16.28
N LYS A 4 16.47 23.64 17.38
CA LYS A 4 15.27 22.96 17.87
C LYS A 4 14.10 23.46 17.02
N LEU A 5 13.69 22.68 16.01
CA LEU A 5 12.53 22.98 15.19
C LEU A 5 11.25 22.82 16.00
N ASP A 6 10.27 23.66 15.74
CA ASP A 6 8.90 23.49 16.26
C ASP A 6 8.27 22.22 15.70
N HIS A 7 7.30 21.67 16.42
CA HIS A 7 6.70 20.37 16.10
C HIS A 7 6.07 20.31 14.71
N ASP A 8 5.38 21.37 14.31
CA ASP A 8 4.75 21.49 12.98
C ASP A 8 5.80 21.55 11.86
N LEU A 9 6.86 22.33 12.03
CA LEU A 9 7.97 22.42 11.08
C LEU A 9 8.68 21.08 10.92
N ARG A 10 8.84 20.34 12.01
CA ARG A 10 9.41 18.99 11.99
C ARG A 10 8.53 18.04 11.21
N SER A 11 7.22 18.04 11.46
CA SER A 11 6.25 17.18 10.76
C SER A 11 6.23 17.46 9.26
N VAL A 12 6.24 18.74 8.86
CA VAL A 12 6.34 19.14 7.46
C VAL A 12 7.64 18.67 6.81
N GLN A 13 8.75 18.77 7.52
CA GLN A 13 10.05 18.32 7.01
C GLN A 13 10.12 16.79 6.85
N GLU A 14 9.58 16.05 7.81
CA GLU A 14 9.48 14.57 7.74
C GLU A 14 8.61 14.14 6.56
N MET A 15 7.46 14.78 6.36
CA MET A 15 6.60 14.55 5.21
C MET A 15 7.33 14.81 3.88
N ARG A 16 8.01 15.95 3.74
CA ARG A 16 8.79 16.27 2.53
C ARG A 16 9.86 15.24 2.23
N GLN A 17 10.57 14.79 3.27
CA GLN A 17 11.57 13.74 3.13
C GLN A 17 10.97 12.41 2.70
N ALA A 18 9.81 12.02 3.27
CA ALA A 18 9.08 10.81 2.88
C ALA A 18 8.65 10.86 1.41
N VAL A 19 8.03 11.97 0.97
CA VAL A 19 7.62 12.18 -0.42
C VAL A 19 8.81 12.14 -1.38
N ASN A 20 9.93 12.75 -1.03
CA ASN A 20 11.13 12.74 -1.88
C ASN A 20 11.72 11.33 -2.02
N ARG A 21 11.76 10.53 -0.93
CA ARG A 21 12.18 9.12 -1.00
C ARG A 21 11.21 8.30 -1.86
N ALA A 22 9.91 8.50 -1.67
CA ALA A 22 8.89 7.80 -2.45
C ALA A 22 8.96 8.14 -3.95
N LYS A 23 9.16 9.41 -4.32
CA LYS A 23 9.36 9.81 -5.72
C LYS A 23 10.56 9.13 -6.35
N LYS A 24 11.69 9.04 -5.63
CA LYS A 24 12.89 8.35 -6.13
C LYS A 24 12.63 6.85 -6.31
N ALA A 25 12.01 6.21 -5.34
CA ALA A 25 11.64 4.79 -5.42
C ALA A 25 10.63 4.52 -6.55
N GLN A 26 9.70 5.44 -6.79
CA GLN A 26 8.73 5.34 -7.88
C GLN A 26 9.39 5.29 -9.25
N GLN A 27 10.45 6.05 -9.48
CA GLN A 27 11.20 6.02 -10.76
C GLN A 27 11.80 4.64 -11.02
N GLU A 28 12.32 4.00 -9.99
CA GLU A 28 12.83 2.63 -10.09
C GLU A 28 11.68 1.62 -10.27
N PHE A 29 10.61 1.75 -9.49
CA PHE A 29 9.44 0.88 -9.56
C PHE A 29 8.78 0.85 -10.94
N MET A 30 8.76 1.96 -11.66
CA MET A 30 8.22 2.05 -13.02
C MET A 30 8.97 1.18 -14.05
N THR A 31 10.16 0.69 -13.72
CA THR A 31 10.95 -0.18 -14.60
C THR A 31 10.72 -1.67 -14.36
N PHE A 32 9.92 -2.02 -13.35
CA PHE A 32 9.70 -3.42 -12.95
C PHE A 32 8.79 -4.15 -13.93
N SER A 33 9.06 -5.46 -14.10
CA SER A 33 8.17 -6.35 -14.84
C SER A 33 6.92 -6.72 -14.03
N GLN A 34 5.90 -7.27 -14.71
CA GLN A 34 4.69 -7.76 -14.05
C GLN A 34 5.04 -8.80 -12.97
N GLU A 35 5.92 -9.77 -13.28
CA GLU A 35 6.33 -10.81 -12.32
C GLU A 35 6.99 -10.22 -11.08
N LYS A 36 7.78 -9.16 -11.25
CA LYS A 36 8.40 -8.46 -10.12
C LYS A 36 7.37 -7.75 -9.27
N ILE A 37 6.39 -7.10 -9.89
CA ILE A 37 5.28 -6.43 -9.18
C ILE A 37 4.45 -7.47 -8.43
N ASP A 38 4.07 -8.57 -9.09
CA ASP A 38 3.30 -9.65 -8.48
C ASP A 38 4.01 -10.23 -7.25
N SER A 39 5.32 -10.45 -7.35
CA SER A 39 6.13 -10.93 -6.21
C SER A 39 6.15 -9.94 -5.03
N ILE A 40 6.14 -8.64 -5.31
CA ILE A 40 6.09 -7.59 -4.29
C ILE A 40 4.71 -7.57 -3.62
N VAL A 41 3.63 -7.62 -4.40
CA VAL A 41 2.26 -7.62 -3.88
C VAL A 41 2.02 -8.86 -3.01
N GLU A 42 2.48 -10.04 -3.45
CA GLU A 42 2.42 -11.27 -2.66
C GLU A 42 3.19 -11.14 -1.33
N ALA A 43 4.39 -10.59 -1.38
CA ALA A 43 5.21 -10.39 -0.19
C ALA A 43 4.55 -9.44 0.82
N ILE A 44 3.90 -8.36 0.34
CA ILE A 44 3.16 -7.40 1.17
C ILE A 44 1.95 -8.11 1.82
N ALA A 45 1.13 -8.83 1.05
CA ALA A 45 -0.04 -9.55 1.54
C ALA A 45 0.34 -10.57 2.63
N ASN A 46 1.40 -11.36 2.38
CA ASN A 46 1.93 -12.32 3.35
C ASN A 46 2.48 -11.65 4.63
N ALA A 47 3.14 -10.50 4.50
CA ALA A 47 3.65 -9.76 5.65
C ALA A 47 2.51 -9.22 6.52
N ALA A 48 1.49 -8.62 5.90
CA ALA A 48 0.30 -8.12 6.59
C ALA A 48 -0.47 -9.25 7.28
N TYR A 49 -0.70 -10.36 6.58
CA TYR A 49 -1.37 -11.53 7.13
C TYR A 49 -0.67 -12.06 8.39
N ARG A 50 0.66 -12.22 8.35
CA ARG A 50 1.44 -12.70 9.51
C ARG A 50 1.44 -11.74 10.70
N GLN A 51 1.19 -10.46 10.48
CA GLN A 51 1.12 -9.44 11.55
C GLN A 51 -0.31 -9.16 12.02
N SER A 52 -1.33 -9.81 11.46
CA SER A 52 -2.74 -9.50 11.67
C SER A 52 -3.15 -9.49 13.14
N GLU A 53 -2.71 -10.47 13.93
CA GLU A 53 -3.02 -10.54 15.36
C GLU A 53 -2.34 -9.42 16.15
N LYS A 54 -1.06 -9.17 15.89
CA LYS A 54 -0.30 -8.12 16.56
C LYS A 54 -0.91 -6.75 16.26
N LEU A 55 -1.21 -6.45 15.00
CA LEU A 55 -1.78 -5.18 14.59
C LEU A 55 -3.20 -4.99 15.17
N ALA A 56 -3.99 -6.06 15.21
CA ALA A 56 -5.32 -6.02 15.83
C ALA A 56 -5.28 -5.66 17.32
N LYS A 57 -4.35 -6.28 18.07
CA LYS A 57 -4.13 -5.96 19.50
C LYS A 57 -3.70 -4.51 19.69
N MET A 58 -2.68 -4.07 18.94
CA MET A 58 -2.18 -2.69 19.01
C MET A 58 -3.30 -1.68 18.71
N ALA A 59 -4.13 -1.92 17.70
CA ALA A 59 -5.21 -1.02 17.34
C ALA A 59 -6.30 -0.92 18.41
N VAL A 60 -6.64 -2.01 19.08
CA VAL A 60 -7.59 -1.98 20.20
C VAL A 60 -6.99 -1.27 21.42
N GLU A 61 -5.74 -1.53 21.74
CA GLU A 61 -5.01 -0.88 22.84
C GLU A 61 -4.90 0.63 22.64
N GLU A 62 -4.56 1.07 21.43
CA GLU A 62 -4.36 2.48 21.09
C GLU A 62 -5.68 3.26 21.04
N THR A 63 -6.75 2.67 20.52
CA THR A 63 -7.99 3.38 20.21
C THR A 63 -9.12 3.10 21.19
N GLY A 64 -9.05 2.02 21.95
CA GLY A 64 -10.16 1.50 22.77
C GLY A 64 -11.36 1.02 21.94
N MET A 65 -11.22 0.87 20.62
CA MET A 65 -12.30 0.58 19.70
C MET A 65 -12.22 -0.83 19.10
N GLY A 66 -13.35 -1.54 19.15
CA GLY A 66 -13.53 -2.84 18.52
C GLY A 66 -13.04 -4.00 19.37
N VAL A 67 -13.05 -5.19 18.75
CA VAL A 67 -12.71 -6.48 19.38
C VAL A 67 -11.54 -7.07 18.60
N VAL A 68 -10.53 -7.55 19.28
CA VAL A 68 -9.28 -8.06 18.69
C VAL A 68 -9.57 -9.14 17.65
N GLU A 69 -10.38 -10.13 17.99
CA GLU A 69 -10.71 -11.26 17.12
C GLU A 69 -11.36 -10.82 15.81
N HIS A 70 -12.27 -9.84 15.90
CA HIS A 70 -12.90 -9.27 14.70
C HIS A 70 -11.92 -8.47 13.84
N LYS A 71 -10.97 -7.77 14.45
CA LYS A 71 -9.92 -7.05 13.71
C LYS A 71 -8.94 -8.01 13.02
N VAL A 72 -8.64 -9.16 13.64
CA VAL A 72 -7.83 -10.21 13.02
C VAL A 72 -8.49 -10.70 11.74
N ILE A 73 -9.80 -11.02 11.79
CA ILE A 73 -10.56 -11.44 10.60
C ILE A 73 -10.51 -10.36 9.52
N LYS A 74 -10.74 -9.09 9.89
CA LYS A 74 -10.67 -7.97 8.93
C LYS A 74 -9.28 -7.81 8.30
N ASN A 75 -8.21 -8.01 9.08
CA ASN A 75 -6.85 -7.95 8.57
C ASN A 75 -6.55 -9.11 7.62
N HIS A 76 -7.11 -10.31 7.86
CA HIS A 76 -7.02 -11.43 6.92
C HIS A 76 -7.72 -11.10 5.59
N VAL A 77 -8.96 -10.59 5.66
CA VAL A 77 -9.70 -10.15 4.47
C VAL A 77 -8.94 -9.05 3.73
N GLY A 78 -8.49 -8.01 4.43
CA GLY A 78 -7.76 -6.87 3.84
C GLY A 78 -6.38 -7.22 3.28
N SER A 79 -5.83 -8.38 3.60
CA SER A 79 -4.54 -8.86 3.09
C SER A 79 -4.69 -9.99 2.09
N MET A 80 -4.84 -11.24 2.57
CA MET A 80 -4.81 -12.42 1.71
C MET A 80 -6.04 -12.58 0.82
N ASP A 81 -7.25 -12.26 1.31
CA ASP A 81 -8.45 -12.40 0.49
C ASP A 81 -8.46 -11.37 -0.65
N VAL A 82 -8.09 -10.13 -0.35
CA VAL A 82 -7.91 -9.09 -1.38
C VAL A 82 -6.80 -9.50 -2.36
N TYR A 83 -5.64 -9.99 -1.88
CA TYR A 83 -4.58 -10.48 -2.74
C TYR A 83 -5.08 -11.58 -3.69
N HIS A 84 -5.80 -12.57 -3.17
CA HIS A 84 -6.33 -13.65 -4.00
C HIS A 84 -7.32 -13.16 -5.06
N SER A 85 -8.06 -12.09 -4.80
CA SER A 85 -9.00 -11.53 -5.76
C SER A 85 -8.32 -10.76 -6.90
N ILE A 86 -7.12 -10.19 -6.67
CA ILE A 86 -6.43 -9.31 -7.63
C ILE A 86 -5.15 -9.91 -8.24
N LYS A 87 -4.63 -11.02 -7.73
CA LYS A 87 -3.33 -11.58 -8.11
C LYS A 87 -3.15 -11.92 -9.60
N ASN A 88 -4.24 -12.04 -10.34
CA ASN A 88 -4.22 -12.34 -11.77
C ASN A 88 -4.46 -11.07 -12.63
N GLU A 89 -4.62 -9.91 -12.02
CA GLU A 89 -4.85 -8.66 -12.73
C GLU A 89 -3.54 -8.18 -13.39
N LYS A 90 -3.65 -7.81 -14.65
CA LYS A 90 -2.55 -7.19 -15.37
C LYS A 90 -2.46 -5.70 -15.00
N THR A 91 -1.34 -5.29 -14.44
CA THR A 91 -1.18 -3.95 -13.85
C THR A 91 -0.17 -3.07 -14.57
N ILE A 92 0.51 -3.60 -15.60
CA ILE A 92 1.44 -2.83 -16.43
C ILE A 92 1.30 -3.14 -17.92
N GLY A 93 1.61 -2.14 -18.74
CA GLY A 93 1.59 -2.26 -20.21
C GLY A 93 0.17 -2.37 -20.77
N VAL A 94 0.04 -2.94 -21.96
CA VAL A 94 -1.26 -3.08 -22.63
C VAL A 94 -2.11 -4.12 -21.90
N ILE A 95 -3.24 -3.69 -21.37
CA ILE A 95 -4.19 -4.55 -20.62
C ILE A 95 -5.36 -5.02 -21.49
N HIS A 96 -5.75 -4.21 -22.47
CA HIS A 96 -6.77 -4.55 -23.44
C HIS A 96 -6.49 -3.91 -24.79
N GLU A 97 -6.83 -4.64 -25.90
CA GLU A 97 -6.73 -4.13 -27.26
C GLU A 97 -8.01 -4.50 -28.04
N ASP A 98 -8.69 -3.47 -28.53
CA ASP A 98 -9.85 -3.59 -29.40
C ASP A 98 -9.45 -3.18 -30.84
N SER A 99 -9.14 -4.16 -31.66
CA SER A 99 -8.70 -3.93 -33.04
C SER A 99 -9.82 -3.40 -33.94
N VAL A 100 -11.10 -3.63 -33.59
CA VAL A 100 -12.26 -3.16 -34.36
C VAL A 100 -12.45 -1.66 -34.19
N ASN A 101 -12.43 -1.20 -32.95
CA ASN A 101 -12.58 0.21 -32.61
C ASN A 101 -11.24 0.96 -32.57
N LYS A 102 -10.11 0.26 -32.81
CA LYS A 102 -8.75 0.79 -32.75
C LYS A 102 -8.44 1.45 -31.41
N LEU A 103 -8.84 0.80 -30.33
CA LEU A 103 -8.66 1.25 -28.98
C LEU A 103 -7.66 0.36 -28.25
N MET A 104 -6.76 0.96 -27.47
CA MET A 104 -5.79 0.27 -26.63
C MET A 104 -5.85 0.84 -25.24
N GLU A 105 -6.03 -0.03 -24.24
CA GLU A 105 -5.97 0.34 -22.83
C GLU A 105 -4.61 -0.03 -22.25
N ILE A 106 -3.96 0.94 -21.62
CA ILE A 106 -2.63 0.78 -21.04
C ILE A 106 -2.70 1.06 -19.55
N ALA A 107 -2.28 0.10 -18.75
CA ALA A 107 -2.10 0.30 -17.31
C ALA A 107 -0.84 1.14 -17.06
N TYR A 108 -1.01 2.21 -16.27
CA TYR A 108 0.06 3.12 -15.91
C TYR A 108 -0.02 3.44 -14.40
N PRO A 109 1.10 3.47 -13.66
CA PRO A 109 1.08 3.73 -12.23
C PRO A 109 0.67 5.17 -11.92
N TYR A 110 -0.15 5.35 -10.87
CA TYR A 110 -0.54 6.67 -10.37
C TYR A 110 0.64 7.50 -9.84
N GLY A 111 1.70 6.83 -9.39
CA GLY A 111 2.84 7.48 -8.78
C GLY A 111 2.84 7.34 -7.25
N VAL A 112 3.26 8.39 -6.56
CA VAL A 112 3.30 8.41 -5.09
C VAL A 112 1.91 8.65 -4.53
N ILE A 113 1.48 7.78 -3.62
CA ILE A 113 0.17 7.82 -2.97
C ILE A 113 0.36 8.16 -1.49
N ALA A 114 -0.46 9.07 -0.98
CA ALA A 114 -0.61 9.28 0.45
C ALA A 114 -1.82 8.49 0.95
N ALA A 115 -1.61 7.59 1.91
CA ALA A 115 -2.66 6.76 2.46
C ALA A 115 -2.90 7.08 3.94
N ILE A 116 -4.18 7.10 4.34
CA ILE A 116 -4.58 7.20 5.74
C ILE A 116 -5.12 5.83 6.15
N ILE A 117 -4.46 5.21 7.13
CA ILE A 117 -4.86 3.91 7.65
C ILE A 117 -5.99 4.10 8.65
N PRO A 118 -7.17 3.48 8.46
CA PRO A 118 -8.29 3.61 9.38
C PRO A 118 -8.11 2.71 10.62
N THR A 119 -8.73 3.09 11.73
CA THR A 119 -8.73 2.27 12.96
C THR A 119 -9.50 0.95 12.83
N THR A 120 -10.34 0.83 11.83
CA THR A 120 -11.18 -0.36 11.59
C THR A 120 -10.39 -1.54 11.03
N ASN A 121 -9.41 -1.26 10.17
CA ASN A 121 -8.54 -2.25 9.53
C ASN A 121 -7.11 -1.69 9.53
N PRO A 122 -6.39 -1.81 10.64
CA PRO A 122 -5.05 -1.25 10.77
C PRO A 122 -4.00 -2.01 9.93
#